data_9be1484da196ce88bc7ae3ab63daa755
#
_entry.id   9be1484da196ce88bc7ae3ab63daa755
#
_cell.length_a   1.000
_cell.length_b   1.000
_cell.length_c   1.000
_cell.angle_alpha   90.00
_cell.angle_beta   90.00
_cell.angle_gamma   90.00
#
_symmetry.space_group_name_H-M   'P 1'
#
loop_
_entity.id
_entity.type
_entity.pdbx_description
1 polymer ?
#
loop_
_entity_poly.entity_id
_entity_poly.type
_entity_poly.pdbx_seq_one_letter_code
_entity_poly.pdbx_strand_id
1 'polypeptide(L)'
;MRKLIGLLAAGVASVLVLAALSPAATRKTVWTAALSSGQEVPAQVVKNAGGHGLFKGTLSGTKLKWTLTFAKLTGPATAAHIHMAAKGKSGNVVVPLCGPCKSGAKGTATLTPALLSAFKKHLLYVNVHTAKNPNGEIRGQLAVG
;
A
#
# COMPACT_ATOMS: atom_id res chain seq x y z
N MET A 1 -9.39 84.45 -26.61
CA MET A 1 -8.41 83.55 -25.95
C MET A 1 -9.15 82.35 -25.36
N ARG A 2 -9.16 81.20 -26.03
CA ARG A 2 -9.78 79.99 -25.52
C ARG A 2 -8.64 78.98 -25.21
N LYS A 3 -8.50 78.59 -23.92
CA LYS A 3 -7.55 77.59 -23.46
C LYS A 3 -8.16 76.24 -23.67
N LEU A 4 -7.53 75.41 -24.48
CA LEU A 4 -7.80 73.95 -24.60
C LEU A 4 -7.15 73.23 -23.42
N ILE A 5 -7.96 72.56 -22.62
CA ILE A 5 -7.50 71.65 -21.55
C ILE A 5 -7.46 70.27 -22.17
N GLY A 6 -6.24 69.76 -22.34
CA GLY A 6 -6.03 68.37 -22.79
C GLY A 6 -6.27 67.38 -21.65
N LEU A 7 -7.18 66.45 -21.88
CA LEU A 7 -7.48 65.35 -20.96
C LEU A 7 -6.52 64.15 -21.25
N LEU A 8 -5.58 63.93 -20.34
CA LEU A 8 -4.73 62.70 -20.38
C LEU A 8 -5.53 61.53 -19.83
N ALA A 9 -5.88 60.60 -20.67
CA ALA A 9 -6.43 59.32 -20.26
C ALA A 9 -5.29 58.36 -19.86
N ALA A 10 -5.16 58.10 -18.56
CA ALA A 10 -4.24 57.07 -18.04
C ALA A 10 -4.87 55.70 -18.22
N GLY A 11 -4.37 54.93 -19.17
CA GLY A 11 -4.76 53.52 -19.36
C GLY A 11 -4.16 52.65 -18.27
N VAL A 12 -5.00 52.08 -17.42
CA VAL A 12 -4.62 51.06 -16.44
C VAL A 12 -4.54 49.72 -17.17
N ALA A 13 -3.33 49.23 -17.43
CA ALA A 13 -3.11 47.88 -17.95
C ALA A 13 -3.26 46.88 -16.81
N SER A 14 -4.38 46.16 -16.77
CA SER A 14 -4.59 45.05 -15.84
C SER A 14 -3.76 43.83 -16.29
N VAL A 15 -2.69 43.53 -15.58
CA VAL A 15 -1.91 42.32 -15.77
C VAL A 15 -2.65 41.15 -15.12
N LEU A 16 -3.26 40.28 -15.94
CA LEU A 16 -3.84 39.04 -15.47
C LEU A 16 -2.69 38.06 -15.15
N VAL A 17 -2.39 37.89 -13.87
CA VAL A 17 -1.46 36.81 -13.42
C VAL A 17 -2.21 35.49 -13.45
N LEU A 18 -2.01 34.69 -14.50
CA LEU A 18 -2.43 33.29 -14.50
C LEU A 18 -1.55 32.53 -13.49
N ALA A 19 -2.10 32.28 -12.32
CA ALA A 19 -1.48 31.36 -11.39
C ALA A 19 -1.53 29.93 -12.00
N ALA A 20 -0.40 29.43 -12.47
CA ALA A 20 -0.29 28.05 -12.92
C ALA A 20 -0.53 27.13 -11.72
N LEU A 21 -1.67 26.41 -11.72
CA LEU A 21 -1.95 25.34 -10.78
C LEU A 21 -0.95 24.20 -11.05
N SER A 22 0.14 24.16 -10.28
CA SER A 22 1.04 23.01 -10.30
C SER A 22 0.26 21.76 -9.89
N PRO A 23 0.34 20.66 -10.66
CA PRO A 23 -0.32 19.42 -10.26
C PRO A 23 0.18 19.00 -8.88
N ALA A 24 -0.73 18.83 -7.94
CA ALA A 24 -0.39 18.39 -6.60
C ALA A 24 0.35 17.03 -6.70
N ALA A 25 1.61 17.00 -6.25
CA ALA A 25 2.40 15.78 -6.25
C ALA A 25 1.65 14.71 -5.45
N THR A 26 1.35 13.58 -6.09
CA THR A 26 0.64 12.46 -5.44
C THR A 26 1.49 11.96 -4.29
N ARG A 27 1.02 12.15 -3.06
CA ARG A 27 1.74 11.73 -1.84
C ARG A 27 1.93 10.21 -1.86
N LYS A 28 3.18 9.78 -1.75
CA LYS A 28 3.53 8.36 -1.61
C LYS A 28 3.50 7.99 -0.13
N THR A 29 2.83 6.90 0.20
CA THR A 29 2.81 6.34 1.56
C THR A 29 3.44 4.95 1.53
N VAL A 30 4.38 4.71 2.44
CA VAL A 30 5.01 3.39 2.60
C VAL A 30 4.20 2.60 3.61
N TRP A 31 4.00 1.32 3.30
CA TRP A 31 3.32 0.35 4.14
C TRP A 31 4.22 -0.86 4.33
N THR A 32 4.31 -1.37 5.53
CA THR A 32 5.14 -2.52 5.87
C THR A 32 4.36 -3.54 6.67
N ALA A 33 4.79 -4.81 6.56
CA ALA A 33 4.36 -5.87 7.45
C ALA A 33 5.55 -6.79 7.72
N ALA A 34 5.96 -6.90 8.97
CA ALA A 34 6.87 -7.95 9.43
C ALA A 34 6.05 -9.22 9.66
N LEU A 35 6.36 -10.29 8.91
CA LEU A 35 5.62 -11.54 8.94
C LEU A 35 6.34 -12.54 9.85
N SER A 36 5.56 -13.28 10.64
CA SER A 36 6.04 -14.41 11.45
C SER A 36 4.94 -15.45 11.64
N SER A 37 5.32 -16.68 11.93
CA SER A 37 4.38 -17.78 12.23
C SER A 37 3.58 -17.52 13.50
N GLY A 38 4.15 -16.83 14.49
CA GLY A 38 3.47 -16.49 15.74
C GLY A 38 2.30 -15.51 15.59
N GLN A 39 2.15 -14.87 14.41
CA GLN A 39 1.03 -13.96 14.13
C GLN A 39 -0.15 -14.64 13.42
N GLU A 40 -0.06 -15.92 13.08
CA GLU A 40 -1.16 -16.67 12.46
C GLU A 40 -2.40 -16.75 13.35
N VAL A 41 -3.59 -16.83 12.72
CA VAL A 41 -4.88 -16.91 13.42
C VAL A 41 -5.76 -17.94 12.70
N PRO A 42 -6.23 -18.96 13.44
CA PRO A 42 -5.81 -19.35 14.77
C PRO A 42 -4.30 -19.60 14.82
N ALA A 43 -3.70 -19.53 16.00
CA ALA A 43 -2.27 -19.79 16.15
C ALA A 43 -1.95 -21.19 15.59
N GLN A 44 -1.28 -21.22 14.47
CA GLN A 44 -0.83 -22.49 13.86
C GLN A 44 0.30 -23.03 14.71
N VAL A 45 0.21 -24.31 15.09
CA VAL A 45 1.37 -25.01 15.65
C VAL A 45 2.33 -25.28 14.49
N VAL A 46 2.92 -24.24 13.96
CA VAL A 46 3.99 -24.36 12.97
C VAL A 46 5.22 -24.84 13.72
N LYS A 47 5.61 -26.09 13.54
CA LYS A 47 6.79 -26.67 14.19
C LYS A 47 8.11 -25.96 13.86
N ASN A 48 8.09 -25.05 12.91
CA ASN A 48 9.23 -24.21 12.52
C ASN A 48 9.01 -22.76 12.99
N ALA A 49 9.42 -22.45 14.21
CA ALA A 49 9.34 -21.09 14.78
C ALA A 49 10.22 -20.04 14.07
N GLY A 50 11.02 -20.44 13.06
CA GLY A 50 11.95 -19.56 12.35
C GLY A 50 11.41 -18.91 11.10
N GLY A 51 10.20 -19.25 10.64
CA GLY A 51 9.60 -18.66 9.45
C GLY A 51 9.35 -17.18 9.64
N HIS A 52 9.87 -16.36 8.72
CA HIS A 52 9.73 -14.89 8.78
C HIS A 52 9.71 -14.28 7.39
N GLY A 53 9.20 -13.06 7.29
CA GLY A 53 9.18 -12.29 6.05
C GLY A 53 8.98 -10.81 6.26
N LEU A 54 9.13 -10.06 5.19
CA LEU A 54 8.90 -8.62 5.14
C LEU A 54 8.15 -8.27 3.87
N PHE A 55 7.01 -7.64 4.03
CA PHE A 55 6.31 -6.95 2.95
C PHE A 55 6.61 -5.46 3.02
N LYS A 56 6.92 -4.86 1.87
CA LYS A 56 6.98 -3.41 1.68
C LYS A 56 6.09 -3.01 0.51
N GLY A 57 5.20 -2.07 0.73
CA GLY A 57 4.32 -1.51 -0.28
C GLY A 57 4.46 0.00 -0.33
N THR A 58 4.52 0.57 -1.53
CA THR A 58 4.43 2.03 -1.75
C THR A 58 3.12 2.33 -2.45
N LEU A 59 2.25 3.03 -1.76
CA LEU A 59 0.95 3.48 -2.27
C LEU A 59 1.07 4.90 -2.83
N SER A 60 0.64 5.07 -4.09
CA SER A 60 0.58 6.36 -4.78
C SER A 60 -0.80 6.47 -5.46
N GLY A 61 -1.68 7.31 -4.92
CA GLY A 61 -3.09 7.30 -5.32
C GLY A 61 -3.73 5.95 -5.03
N THR A 62 -4.21 5.26 -6.07
CA THR A 62 -4.78 3.91 -5.97
C THR A 62 -3.79 2.79 -6.26
N LYS A 63 -2.58 3.13 -6.74
CA LYS A 63 -1.59 2.14 -7.17
C LYS A 63 -0.66 1.75 -6.03
N LEU A 64 -0.70 0.48 -5.64
CA LEU A 64 0.23 -0.15 -4.71
C LEU A 64 1.33 -0.86 -5.52
N LYS A 65 2.60 -0.45 -5.33
CA LYS A 65 3.77 -1.22 -5.75
C LYS A 65 4.32 -1.94 -4.53
N TRP A 66 4.63 -3.23 -4.65
CA TRP A 66 5.03 -4.01 -3.49
C TRP A 66 6.22 -4.93 -3.77
N THR A 67 6.90 -5.29 -2.70
CA THR A 67 7.92 -6.35 -2.63
C THR A 67 7.63 -7.25 -1.43
N LEU A 68 7.92 -8.55 -1.57
CA LEU A 68 7.75 -9.55 -0.51
C LEU A 68 8.98 -10.42 -0.43
N THR A 69 9.63 -10.44 0.73
CA THR A 69 10.74 -11.34 1.05
C THR A 69 10.35 -12.25 2.20
N PHE A 70 10.84 -13.48 2.18
CA PHE A 70 10.62 -14.43 3.27
C PHE A 70 11.74 -15.49 3.30
N ALA A 71 11.90 -16.12 4.44
CA ALA A 71 12.89 -17.18 4.65
C ALA A 71 12.40 -18.19 5.70
N LYS A 72 13.07 -19.33 5.74
CA LYS A 72 12.86 -20.42 6.72
C LYS A 72 11.41 -20.92 6.80
N LEU A 73 10.75 -21.00 5.64
CA LEU A 73 9.44 -21.64 5.53
C LEU A 73 9.59 -23.18 5.59
N THR A 74 8.52 -23.87 5.94
CA THR A 74 8.48 -25.36 6.02
C THR A 74 8.48 -26.04 4.64
N GLY A 75 8.41 -25.27 3.56
CA GLY A 75 8.44 -25.70 2.18
C GLY A 75 8.31 -24.52 1.21
N PRO A 76 8.26 -24.79 -0.10
CA PRO A 76 8.02 -23.75 -1.09
C PRO A 76 6.71 -22.99 -0.81
N ALA A 77 6.75 -21.65 -0.96
CA ALA A 77 5.54 -20.85 -0.84
C ALA A 77 4.61 -21.11 -2.02
N THR A 78 3.41 -21.57 -1.73
CA THR A 78 2.39 -21.88 -2.74
C THR A 78 1.60 -20.65 -3.15
N ALA A 79 1.40 -19.70 -2.23
CA ALA A 79 0.71 -18.44 -2.48
C ALA A 79 1.08 -17.38 -1.44
N ALA A 80 0.82 -16.10 -1.78
CA ALA A 80 0.79 -15.00 -0.84
C ALA A 80 -0.33 -14.02 -1.22
N HIS A 81 -0.98 -13.48 -0.19
CA HIS A 81 -2.14 -12.60 -0.35
C HIS A 81 -2.13 -11.45 0.66
N ILE A 82 -2.87 -10.38 0.33
CA ILE A 82 -3.38 -9.44 1.33
C ILE A 82 -4.80 -9.86 1.66
N HIS A 83 -5.09 -9.96 2.94
CA HIS A 83 -6.40 -10.29 3.50
C HIS A 83 -6.99 -9.10 4.26
N MET A 84 -8.31 -9.09 4.48
CA MET A 84 -8.99 -8.05 5.22
C MET A 84 -9.52 -8.55 6.56
N ALA A 85 -8.87 -8.18 7.64
CA ALA A 85 -9.34 -8.30 9.02
C ALA A 85 -8.50 -7.42 9.96
N ALA A 86 -9.05 -7.12 11.12
CA ALA A 86 -8.31 -6.52 12.23
C ALA A 86 -7.23 -7.47 12.75
N LYS A 87 -6.25 -6.92 13.45
CA LYS A 87 -5.19 -7.72 14.12
C LYS A 87 -5.81 -8.80 15.02
N GLY A 88 -5.29 -10.01 14.92
CA GLY A 88 -5.80 -11.16 15.69
C GLY A 88 -7.10 -11.77 15.17
N LYS A 89 -7.56 -11.37 14.00
CA LYS A 89 -8.73 -11.95 13.32
C LYS A 89 -8.36 -12.46 11.93
N SER A 90 -9.01 -13.52 11.47
CA SER A 90 -8.90 -14.01 10.09
C SER A 90 -9.92 -13.34 9.20
N GLY A 91 -9.58 -13.16 7.92
CA GLY A 91 -10.46 -12.56 6.92
C GLY A 91 -10.19 -13.05 5.52
N ASN A 92 -11.03 -12.64 4.59
CA ASN A 92 -10.96 -13.08 3.20
C ASN A 92 -9.77 -12.44 2.45
N VAL A 93 -9.31 -13.12 1.41
CA VAL A 93 -8.35 -12.57 0.43
C VAL A 93 -8.99 -11.37 -0.27
N VAL A 94 -8.25 -10.27 -0.34
CA VAL A 94 -8.68 -9.05 -1.05
C VAL A 94 -7.71 -8.61 -2.13
N VAL A 95 -6.43 -9.02 -2.06
CA VAL A 95 -5.43 -8.78 -3.11
C VAL A 95 -4.55 -10.03 -3.25
N PRO A 96 -4.58 -10.74 -4.38
CA PRO A 96 -3.59 -11.76 -4.68
C PRO A 96 -2.23 -11.09 -4.95
N LEU A 97 -1.15 -11.63 -4.37
CA LEU A 97 0.21 -11.16 -4.59
C LEU A 97 0.96 -12.05 -5.56
N CYS A 98 1.09 -13.33 -5.23
CA CYS A 98 1.76 -14.34 -6.08
C CYS A 98 1.29 -15.77 -5.76
N GLY A 99 1.44 -16.67 -6.75
CA GLY A 99 1.20 -18.11 -6.60
C GLY A 99 1.67 -18.88 -7.83
N PRO A 100 2.70 -19.71 -7.72
CA PRO A 100 3.61 -19.88 -6.59
C PRO A 100 4.48 -18.64 -6.34
N CYS A 101 5.01 -18.52 -5.12
CA CYS A 101 5.82 -17.39 -4.71
C CYS A 101 7.30 -17.76 -4.54
N LYS A 102 8.18 -16.80 -4.90
CA LYS A 102 9.60 -16.85 -4.53
C LYS A 102 9.93 -15.64 -3.66
N SER A 103 10.83 -15.79 -2.71
CA SER A 103 11.33 -14.65 -1.92
C SER A 103 11.94 -13.60 -2.83
N GLY A 104 11.64 -12.34 -2.61
CA GLY A 104 11.97 -11.23 -3.50
C GLY A 104 10.90 -10.96 -4.57
N ALA A 105 9.75 -11.60 -4.53
CA ALA A 105 8.63 -11.31 -5.43
C ALA A 105 8.23 -9.84 -5.37
N LYS A 106 7.84 -9.30 -6.54
CA LYS A 106 7.44 -7.89 -6.72
C LYS A 106 6.20 -7.83 -7.60
N GLY A 107 5.39 -6.83 -7.36
CA GLY A 107 4.21 -6.62 -8.18
C GLY A 107 3.55 -5.26 -7.97
N THR A 108 2.41 -5.11 -8.62
CA THR A 108 1.54 -3.94 -8.48
C THR A 108 0.10 -4.40 -8.32
N ALA A 109 -0.68 -3.63 -7.58
CA ALA A 109 -2.12 -3.80 -7.48
C ALA A 109 -2.81 -2.43 -7.54
N THR A 110 -4.00 -2.40 -8.12
CA THR A 110 -4.86 -1.21 -8.07
C THR A 110 -5.89 -1.42 -6.97
N LEU A 111 -5.92 -0.50 -6.02
CA LEU A 111 -6.79 -0.59 -4.86
C LEU A 111 -8.11 0.13 -5.10
N THR A 112 -9.20 -0.51 -4.73
CA THR A 112 -10.52 0.13 -4.69
C THR A 112 -10.63 1.15 -3.54
N PRO A 113 -11.59 2.08 -3.57
CA PRO A 113 -11.81 3.00 -2.45
C PRO A 113 -12.03 2.29 -1.10
N ALA A 114 -12.71 1.14 -1.10
CA ALA A 114 -12.91 0.32 0.09
C ALA A 114 -11.58 -0.23 0.64
N LEU A 115 -10.68 -0.72 -0.23
CA LEU A 115 -9.35 -1.19 0.16
C LEU A 115 -8.47 -0.04 0.67
N LEU A 116 -8.53 1.13 0.04
CA LEU A 116 -7.82 2.33 0.54
C LEU A 116 -8.29 2.72 1.94
N SER A 117 -9.59 2.63 2.20
CA SER A 117 -10.14 2.85 3.54
C SER A 117 -9.65 1.79 4.53
N ALA A 118 -9.63 0.51 4.13
CA ALA A 118 -9.13 -0.59 4.97
C ALA A 118 -7.64 -0.44 5.30
N PHE A 119 -6.81 0.01 4.34
CA PHE A 119 -5.41 0.37 4.60
C PHE A 119 -5.30 1.40 5.72
N LYS A 120 -6.02 2.54 5.59
CA LYS A 120 -6.00 3.63 6.57
C LYS A 120 -6.47 3.20 7.97
N LYS A 121 -7.34 2.20 8.05
CA LYS A 121 -7.89 1.66 9.30
C LYS A 121 -7.09 0.49 9.87
N HIS A 122 -5.93 0.14 9.26
CA HIS A 122 -5.10 -1.01 9.64
C HIS A 122 -5.86 -2.35 9.66
N LEU A 123 -6.82 -2.53 8.75
CA LEU A 123 -7.64 -3.73 8.62
C LEU A 123 -7.10 -4.72 7.58
N LEU A 124 -5.84 -4.65 7.23
CA LEU A 124 -5.24 -5.53 6.23
C LEU A 124 -4.01 -6.23 6.80
N TYR A 125 -3.80 -7.47 6.38
CA TYR A 125 -2.60 -8.22 6.71
C TYR A 125 -2.09 -9.00 5.49
N VAL A 126 -0.80 -9.26 5.46
CA VAL A 126 -0.15 -10.12 4.48
C VAL A 126 -0.02 -11.52 5.05
N ASN A 127 -0.28 -12.53 4.24
CA ASN A 127 -0.11 -13.93 4.59
C ASN A 127 0.62 -14.68 3.48
N VAL A 128 1.55 -15.56 3.84
CA VAL A 128 2.26 -16.48 2.94
C VAL A 128 1.90 -17.91 3.30
N HIS A 129 1.55 -18.70 2.30
CA HIS A 129 1.07 -20.07 2.44
C HIS A 129 2.09 -21.07 1.90
N THR A 130 2.12 -22.28 2.47
CA THR A 130 2.87 -23.44 1.98
C THR A 130 1.96 -24.65 1.90
N ALA A 131 2.42 -25.73 1.24
CA ALA A 131 1.65 -26.98 1.21
C ALA A 131 1.41 -27.57 2.60
N LYS A 132 2.35 -27.38 3.54
CA LYS A 132 2.20 -27.83 4.94
C LYS A 132 1.28 -26.92 5.75
N ASN A 133 1.18 -25.66 5.39
CA ASN A 133 0.37 -24.66 6.07
C ASN A 133 -0.52 -23.93 5.05
N PRO A 134 -1.55 -24.60 4.49
CA PRO A 134 -2.39 -24.05 3.43
C PRO A 134 -3.24 -22.86 3.90
N ASN A 135 -3.51 -22.75 5.21
CA ASN A 135 -4.24 -21.63 5.81
C ASN A 135 -3.35 -20.42 6.16
N GLY A 136 -2.03 -20.56 5.98
CA GLY A 136 -1.00 -19.56 6.25
C GLY A 136 0.14 -20.11 7.10
N GLU A 137 1.35 -19.72 6.76
CA GLU A 137 2.54 -20.10 7.52
C GLU A 137 3.16 -18.92 8.25
N ILE A 138 3.21 -17.76 7.59
CA ILE A 138 3.67 -16.50 8.19
C ILE A 138 2.71 -15.39 7.84
N ARG A 139 2.43 -14.56 8.82
CA ARG A 139 1.48 -13.45 8.72
C ARG A 139 2.02 -12.18 9.36
N GLY A 140 1.64 -11.01 8.83
CA GLY A 140 1.92 -9.72 9.44
C GLY A 140 0.86 -8.68 9.13
N GLN A 141 0.44 -7.90 10.14
CA GLN A 141 -0.50 -6.80 9.95
C GLN A 141 0.19 -5.65 9.21
N LEU A 142 -0.49 -5.05 8.23
CA LEU A 142 0.00 -3.90 7.50
C LEU A 142 -0.08 -2.64 8.36
N ALA A 143 1.02 -1.90 8.42
CA ALA A 143 1.13 -0.62 9.10
C ALA A 143 1.87 0.39 8.23
N VAL A 144 1.67 1.68 8.50
CA VAL A 144 2.49 2.74 7.89
C VAL A 144 3.91 2.60 8.40
N GLY A 145 4.86 2.54 7.47
CA GLY A 145 6.29 2.42 7.73
C GLY A 145 7.01 3.76 7.79
#